data_5007711f78f98ace8b50798a8273eacb
#
_entry.id   5007711f78f98ace8b50798a8273eacb
#
_cell.length_a   1.000
_cell.length_b   1.000
_cell.length_c   1.000
_cell.angle_alpha   90.00
_cell.angle_beta   90.00
_cell.angle_gamma   90.00
#
_symmetry.space_group_name_H-M   'P 1'
#
loop_
_entity.id
_entity.type
_entity.pdbx_description
1 polymer ?
#
loop_
_entity_poly.entity_id
_entity_poly.type
_entity_poly.pdbx_seq_one_letter_code
_entity_poly.pdbx_strand_id
1 'polypeptide(L)'
;MLEDGDTESAARPGAAVPTQLGRESALGGFVPRRRRTDIRDGRGIAETEPSGIARRRDAVFRRSLAIADVLAAAVTIVVGGALLEADLVNLGSLIGLPLIVFAAKTLGLYDRDELVIHKTTLNDAPKLFYVTTLFTLVYTVVQADLQDTTIATETIVVLWVLMMSSIMAARWAARRMARSNTPPERCVLVGDIAHAERVRRMLESHPTLSAELVAVIPFGRVTARGEDAHAFGEYLSRSDFHRVIVTHTDANAGDMIDTIRIFKSRGIKVSVLPTLFDVLGSAVEFDDIGGATLLGVRRYGLTRSSQAMKRGLDVAVAGALLIALAPLFAVIAVLIKRSSSGPVFFRQTRVGRGDTRFRIVKFRTMRSDAEERKLELLDRNETRGLFKISDDPRITSIGRLLRRSSLDELPQLFNVLRGEMSLVGPRPLVVDEDEQVAGWHRRRLDLTPGMTGAWQILGNRVPLEDMVSLDYLYIVNWSLWSDVEILLRTLPHVLGRRNR
;
A
#
# COMPACT_ATOMS: atom_id res chain seq x y z
N MET A 1 55.24 41.90 39.16
CA MET A 1 55.18 40.88 40.21
C MET A 1 54.82 39.64 39.50
N LEU A 2 55.84 39.00 39.07
CA LEU A 2 56.51 37.77 39.53
C LEU A 2 55.67 36.58 39.10
N GLU A 3 56.05 35.90 38.18
CA GLU A 3 57.13 34.92 37.89
C GLU A 3 56.49 33.59 37.61
N ASP A 4 56.75 33.08 36.50
CA ASP A 4 57.75 32.07 36.07
C ASP A 4 57.17 30.67 36.25
N GLY A 5 57.32 29.75 35.44
CA GLY A 5 58.25 29.45 34.37
C GLY A 5 57.89 28.12 33.74
N ASP A 6 58.23 28.09 32.54
CA ASP A 6 59.10 27.15 31.84
C ASP A 6 58.70 25.69 31.78
N THR A 7 58.67 25.16 30.67
CA THR A 7 59.45 24.82 29.50
C THR A 7 59.20 23.39 29.06
N GLU A 8 59.12 23.26 27.75
CA GLU A 8 59.73 22.23 26.87
C GLU A 8 59.31 20.77 27.07
N SER A 9 59.12 19.97 26.10
CA SER A 9 59.75 19.82 24.80
C SER A 9 59.11 18.62 24.05
N ALA A 10 58.94 18.85 22.81
CA ALA A 10 59.13 17.94 21.66
C ALA A 10 59.09 16.41 21.85
N ALA A 11 58.34 15.76 20.98
CA ALA A 11 58.75 14.81 19.95
C ALA A 11 57.69 13.74 19.64
N ARG A 12 57.34 13.68 18.41
CA ARG A 12 56.82 12.44 17.74
C ARG A 12 58.00 11.43 17.66
N PRO A 13 57.81 10.13 17.41
CA PRO A 13 56.92 9.54 16.45
C PRO A 13 56.34 8.14 16.80
N GLY A 14 55.32 7.75 16.05
CA GLY A 14 55.14 6.45 15.39
C GLY A 14 55.14 5.18 16.25
N ALA A 15 54.12 4.40 16.04
CA ALA A 15 54.21 3.01 15.68
C ALA A 15 53.05 2.15 16.23
N ALA A 16 52.46 1.38 15.34
CA ALA A 16 51.99 -0.01 15.51
C ALA A 16 50.77 -0.26 16.38
N VAL A 17 49.73 -0.65 15.66
CA VAL A 17 48.65 -1.57 16.10
C VAL A 17 49.32 -2.89 16.56
N PRO A 18 48.96 -3.45 17.70
CA PRO A 18 49.08 -4.87 17.92
C PRO A 18 47.73 -5.55 18.01
N THR A 19 47.47 -6.39 17.04
CA THR A 19 46.64 -7.56 17.15
C THR A 19 47.14 -8.46 18.27
N GLN A 20 46.38 -8.63 19.34
CA GLN A 20 46.51 -9.80 20.20
C GLN A 20 45.17 -10.16 20.83
N LEU A 21 44.57 -11.22 20.30
CA LEU A 21 43.70 -12.15 21.01
C LEU A 21 44.54 -12.88 22.06
N GLY A 22 44.10 -12.83 23.32
CA GLY A 22 44.77 -13.60 24.35
C GLY A 22 44.13 -13.47 25.73
N ARG A 23 43.29 -14.42 26.10
CA ARG A 23 43.10 -15.09 27.37
C ARG A 23 42.65 -14.35 28.62
N GLU A 24 41.48 -14.77 29.03
CA GLU A 24 41.04 -15.22 30.39
C GLU A 24 41.49 -14.43 31.60
N SER A 25 40.50 -13.89 32.32
CA SER A 25 40.38 -14.18 33.75
C SER A 25 38.98 -13.81 34.30
N ALA A 26 38.31 -14.78 34.74
CA ALA A 26 37.53 -14.94 35.98
C ALA A 26 36.84 -13.70 36.56
N LEU A 27 35.52 -13.56 36.29
CA LEU A 27 34.55 -13.12 37.27
C LEU A 27 33.39 -14.10 37.24
N GLY A 28 33.34 -14.94 38.29
CA GLY A 28 32.26 -15.91 38.55
C GLY A 28 30.98 -15.15 38.86
N GLY A 29 30.10 -15.09 37.89
CA GLY A 29 28.71 -14.78 38.03
C GLY A 29 27.90 -16.00 37.65
N PHE A 30 27.24 -16.61 38.62
CA PHE A 30 26.35 -17.75 38.47
C PHE A 30 25.24 -17.44 37.47
N VAL A 31 25.46 -17.80 36.21
CA VAL A 31 24.42 -17.84 35.17
C VAL A 31 23.77 -19.22 35.31
N PRO A 32 22.48 -19.32 35.65
CA PRO A 32 21.82 -20.59 35.66
C PRO A 32 21.91 -21.18 34.26
N ARG A 33 22.57 -22.34 34.12
CA ARG A 33 22.59 -23.17 32.92
C ARG A 33 21.13 -23.44 32.54
N ARG A 34 20.53 -22.58 31.70
CA ARG A 34 19.36 -22.96 30.92
C ARG A 34 19.80 -24.17 30.07
N ARG A 35 19.18 -25.32 30.33
CA ARG A 35 19.25 -26.46 29.43
C ARG A 35 19.08 -25.93 28.02
N ARG A 36 20.14 -26.01 27.22
CA ARG A 36 20.04 -26.02 25.77
C ARG A 36 19.11 -27.18 25.44
N THR A 37 17.84 -26.91 25.26
CA THR A 37 16.97 -27.80 24.53
C THR A 37 17.54 -27.86 23.12
N ASP A 38 17.98 -29.01 22.76
CA ASP A 38 18.58 -29.34 21.48
C ASP A 38 17.75 -28.77 20.33
N ILE A 39 18.27 -27.75 19.67
CA ILE A 39 17.78 -27.25 18.37
C ILE A 39 18.22 -28.23 17.25
N ARG A 40 18.53 -29.47 17.58
CA ARG A 40 18.95 -30.50 16.63
C ARG A 40 17.87 -31.49 16.16
N ASP A 41 16.66 -31.37 16.68
CA ASP A 41 15.52 -32.04 16.04
C ASP A 41 14.94 -31.14 14.97
N GLY A 42 15.31 -31.38 13.72
CA GLY A 42 14.77 -30.78 12.50
C GLY A 42 13.29 -31.13 12.26
N ARG A 43 12.49 -31.19 13.30
CA ARG A 43 11.03 -31.19 13.21
C ARG A 43 10.60 -29.76 13.01
N GLY A 44 10.32 -29.39 11.77
CA GLY A 44 9.59 -28.19 11.43
C GLY A 44 8.37 -28.05 12.33
N ILE A 45 7.90 -26.82 12.54
CA ILE A 45 6.66 -26.56 13.29
C ILE A 45 5.60 -27.49 12.70
N ALA A 46 5.11 -28.44 13.49
CA ALA A 46 3.99 -29.29 13.07
C ALA A 46 2.76 -28.39 12.95
N GLU A 47 2.50 -27.92 11.72
CA GLU A 47 1.31 -27.12 11.44
C GLU A 47 0.11 -28.06 11.42
N THR A 48 -0.83 -27.82 12.32
CA THR A 48 -2.14 -28.49 12.27
C THR A 48 -2.94 -27.86 11.14
N GLU A 49 -3.71 -28.67 10.45
CA GLU A 49 -4.59 -28.16 9.39
C GLU A 49 -5.55 -27.08 9.92
N PRO A 50 -5.77 -26.00 9.16
CA PRO A 50 -6.71 -24.94 9.53
C PRO A 50 -8.11 -25.47 9.87
N SER A 51 -8.85 -24.76 10.70
CA SER A 51 -10.23 -25.10 11.01
C SER A 51 -11.07 -25.32 9.76
N GLY A 52 -12.06 -26.21 9.83
CA GLY A 52 -12.89 -26.55 8.65
C GLY A 52 -13.55 -25.34 8.00
N ILE A 53 -13.88 -24.30 8.78
CA ILE A 53 -14.46 -23.04 8.30
C ILE A 53 -13.42 -22.22 7.54
N ALA A 54 -12.22 -22.05 8.10
CA ALA A 54 -11.12 -21.34 7.45
C ALA A 54 -10.72 -22.00 6.12
N ARG A 55 -10.62 -23.34 6.11
CA ARG A 55 -10.35 -24.12 4.88
C ARG A 55 -11.42 -23.94 3.82
N ARG A 56 -12.70 -24.00 4.18
CA ARG A 56 -13.81 -23.78 3.23
C ARG A 56 -13.76 -22.39 2.64
N ARG A 57 -13.51 -21.37 3.44
CA ARG A 57 -13.40 -19.99 3.00
C ARG A 57 -12.28 -19.82 1.98
N ASP A 58 -11.06 -20.28 2.31
CA ASP A 58 -9.90 -20.16 1.41
C ASP A 58 -10.10 -21.00 0.13
N ALA A 59 -10.72 -22.17 0.23
CA ALA A 59 -11.06 -22.98 -0.91
C ALA A 59 -12.08 -22.30 -1.85
N VAL A 60 -13.07 -21.58 -1.29
CA VAL A 60 -14.02 -20.77 -2.10
C VAL A 60 -13.28 -19.70 -2.88
N PHE A 61 -12.39 -18.92 -2.23
CA PHE A 61 -11.59 -17.90 -2.92
C PHE A 61 -10.71 -18.50 -4.01
N ARG A 62 -9.93 -19.55 -3.71
CA ARG A 62 -9.05 -20.21 -4.69
C ARG A 62 -9.81 -20.76 -5.89
N ARG A 63 -10.92 -21.47 -5.64
CA ARG A 63 -11.74 -22.05 -6.71
C ARG A 63 -12.43 -20.98 -7.56
N SER A 64 -12.98 -19.95 -6.94
CA SER A 64 -13.62 -18.86 -7.68
C SER A 64 -12.63 -18.10 -8.57
N LEU A 65 -11.39 -17.88 -8.11
CA LEU A 65 -10.34 -17.28 -8.92
C LEU A 65 -9.92 -18.18 -10.09
N ALA A 66 -9.73 -19.48 -9.86
CA ALA A 66 -9.37 -20.42 -10.93
C ALA A 66 -10.49 -20.52 -11.99
N ILE A 67 -11.75 -20.56 -11.56
CA ILE A 67 -12.89 -20.55 -12.47
C ILE A 67 -12.95 -19.22 -13.25
N ALA A 68 -12.71 -18.10 -12.59
CA ALA A 68 -12.67 -16.78 -13.22
C ALA A 68 -11.59 -16.70 -14.32
N ASP A 69 -10.40 -17.27 -14.08
CA ASP A 69 -9.32 -17.28 -15.05
C ASP A 69 -9.65 -18.13 -16.29
N VAL A 70 -10.27 -19.28 -16.09
CA VAL A 70 -10.74 -20.15 -17.20
C VAL A 70 -11.84 -19.45 -17.98
N LEU A 71 -12.82 -18.84 -17.30
CA LEU A 71 -13.89 -18.11 -17.96
C LEU A 71 -13.36 -16.89 -18.73
N ALA A 72 -12.40 -16.16 -18.18
CA ALA A 72 -11.76 -15.04 -18.86
C ALA A 72 -11.07 -15.48 -20.15
N ALA A 73 -10.33 -16.60 -20.09
CA ALA A 73 -9.70 -17.18 -21.28
C ALA A 73 -10.72 -17.63 -22.33
N ALA A 74 -11.77 -18.33 -21.90
CA ALA A 74 -12.84 -18.75 -22.80
C ALA A 74 -13.56 -17.56 -23.46
N VAL A 75 -13.91 -16.53 -22.69
CA VAL A 75 -14.50 -15.29 -23.21
C VAL A 75 -13.56 -14.61 -24.21
N THR A 76 -12.27 -14.55 -23.92
CA THR A 76 -11.27 -13.95 -24.81
C THR A 76 -11.19 -14.69 -26.14
N ILE A 77 -11.20 -16.02 -26.13
CA ILE A 77 -11.15 -16.84 -27.34
C ILE A 77 -12.43 -16.65 -28.17
N VAL A 78 -13.61 -16.71 -27.56
CA VAL A 78 -14.89 -16.58 -28.25
C VAL A 78 -15.09 -15.16 -28.78
N VAL A 79 -14.93 -14.15 -27.94
CA VAL A 79 -15.11 -12.74 -28.33
C VAL A 79 -14.01 -12.31 -29.31
N GLY A 80 -12.78 -12.73 -29.10
CA GLY A 80 -11.66 -12.47 -30.00
C GLY A 80 -11.91 -13.09 -31.37
N GLY A 81 -12.36 -14.35 -31.45
CA GLY A 81 -12.75 -15.01 -32.69
C GLY A 81 -13.84 -14.26 -33.45
N ALA A 82 -14.89 -13.85 -32.73
CA ALA A 82 -15.99 -13.11 -33.34
C ALA A 82 -15.58 -11.70 -33.83
N LEU A 83 -14.75 -10.99 -33.09
CA LEU A 83 -14.29 -9.63 -33.47
C LEU A 83 -13.26 -9.62 -34.62
N LEU A 84 -12.48 -10.67 -34.73
CA LEU A 84 -11.39 -10.77 -35.70
C LEU A 84 -11.78 -11.63 -36.93
N GLU A 85 -13.03 -12.13 -36.95
CA GLU A 85 -13.52 -13.05 -37.98
C GLU A 85 -12.59 -14.26 -38.18
N ALA A 86 -11.95 -14.69 -37.09
CA ALA A 86 -10.96 -15.77 -37.06
C ALA A 86 -11.53 -17.00 -36.38
N ASP A 87 -11.25 -18.19 -36.92
CA ASP A 87 -11.61 -19.46 -36.26
C ASP A 87 -10.60 -19.77 -35.12
N LEU A 88 -10.84 -19.13 -33.98
CA LEU A 88 -10.04 -19.29 -32.78
C LEU A 88 -10.54 -20.41 -31.86
N VAL A 89 -11.73 -21.00 -32.15
CA VAL A 89 -12.33 -22.06 -31.33
C VAL A 89 -12.02 -23.42 -31.94
N ASN A 90 -10.92 -24.01 -31.55
CA ASN A 90 -10.48 -25.30 -32.03
C ASN A 90 -9.86 -26.15 -30.87
N LEU A 91 -9.33 -27.33 -31.20
CA LEU A 91 -8.71 -28.23 -30.22
C LEU A 91 -7.56 -27.57 -29.47
N GLY A 92 -6.78 -26.70 -30.11
CA GLY A 92 -5.69 -25.94 -29.47
C GLY A 92 -6.18 -25.00 -28.37
N SER A 93 -7.37 -24.40 -28.53
CA SER A 93 -7.96 -23.55 -27.49
C SER A 93 -8.32 -24.33 -26.23
N LEU A 94 -8.71 -25.58 -26.32
CA LEU A 94 -8.96 -26.44 -25.15
C LEU A 94 -7.68 -26.71 -24.35
N ILE A 95 -6.53 -26.81 -25.03
CA ILE A 95 -5.21 -26.97 -24.37
C ILE A 95 -4.79 -25.66 -23.68
N GLY A 96 -5.13 -24.53 -24.24
CA GLY A 96 -4.83 -23.21 -23.68
C GLY A 96 -5.50 -22.93 -22.32
N LEU A 97 -6.72 -23.44 -22.11
CA LEU A 97 -7.47 -23.16 -20.87
C LEU A 97 -6.77 -23.64 -19.58
N PRO A 98 -6.23 -24.88 -19.48
CA PRO A 98 -5.48 -25.27 -18.28
C PRO A 98 -4.14 -24.56 -18.14
N LEU A 99 -3.55 -24.07 -19.22
CA LEU A 99 -2.27 -23.34 -19.19
C LEU A 99 -2.36 -22.07 -18.34
N ILE A 100 -3.48 -21.33 -18.44
CA ILE A 100 -3.65 -20.11 -17.65
C ILE A 100 -3.72 -20.39 -16.15
N VAL A 101 -4.40 -21.48 -15.77
CA VAL A 101 -4.48 -21.89 -14.36
C VAL A 101 -3.11 -22.34 -13.86
N PHE A 102 -2.36 -23.07 -14.68
CA PHE A 102 -1.00 -23.49 -14.36
C PHE A 102 -0.08 -22.29 -14.17
N ALA A 103 -0.05 -21.35 -15.11
CA ALA A 103 0.76 -20.13 -15.03
C ALA A 103 0.39 -19.27 -13.82
N ALA A 104 -0.91 -19.09 -13.53
CA ALA A 104 -1.36 -18.36 -12.37
C ALA A 104 -0.98 -19.07 -11.05
N LYS A 105 -0.99 -20.40 -11.01
CA LYS A 105 -0.59 -21.19 -9.85
C LYS A 105 0.91 -21.09 -9.57
N THR A 106 1.75 -21.20 -10.61
CA THR A 106 3.21 -21.09 -10.47
C THR A 106 3.66 -19.73 -9.97
N LEU A 107 2.93 -18.64 -10.32
CA LEU A 107 3.16 -17.29 -9.81
C LEU A 107 2.55 -17.04 -8.42
N GLY A 108 1.95 -18.06 -7.80
CA GLY A 108 1.35 -17.98 -6.47
C GLY A 108 0.12 -17.07 -6.38
N LEU A 109 -0.57 -16.84 -7.51
CA LEU A 109 -1.73 -15.93 -7.59
C LEU A 109 -2.97 -16.45 -6.85
N TYR A 110 -3.05 -17.75 -6.59
CA TYR A 110 -4.15 -18.35 -5.83
C TYR A 110 -3.85 -18.46 -4.33
N ASP A 111 -2.56 -18.55 -3.97
CA ASP A 111 -2.16 -18.75 -2.58
C ASP A 111 -1.98 -17.43 -1.83
N ARG A 112 -1.80 -16.32 -2.56
CA ARG A 112 -1.65 -14.98 -1.99
C ARG A 112 -2.84 -14.54 -1.14
N ASP A 113 -4.07 -14.86 -1.59
CA ASP A 113 -5.30 -14.47 -0.89
C ASP A 113 -5.44 -15.14 0.49
N GLU A 114 -4.67 -16.18 0.77
CA GLU A 114 -4.57 -16.83 2.08
C GLU A 114 -3.69 -16.02 3.05
N LEU A 115 -2.62 -15.38 2.52
CA LEU A 115 -1.63 -14.66 3.31
C LEU A 115 -2.07 -13.23 3.64
N VAL A 116 -2.83 -12.57 2.75
CA VAL A 116 -3.21 -11.16 2.89
C VAL A 116 -4.64 -10.98 3.38
N ILE A 117 -4.85 -9.95 4.20
CA ILE A 117 -6.18 -9.52 4.63
C ILE A 117 -6.85 -8.71 3.51
N HIS A 118 -6.11 -7.78 2.90
CA HIS A 118 -6.62 -6.91 1.84
C HIS A 118 -6.46 -7.56 0.45
N LYS A 119 -7.54 -8.20 -0.02
CA LYS A 119 -7.58 -8.96 -1.28
C LYS A 119 -8.09 -8.07 -2.41
N THR A 120 -7.21 -7.51 -3.23
CA THR A 120 -7.58 -6.70 -4.40
C THR A 120 -7.00 -7.27 -5.69
N THR A 121 -7.75 -7.12 -6.79
CA THR A 121 -7.28 -7.56 -8.12
C THR A 121 -6.19 -6.64 -8.65
N LEU A 122 -6.23 -5.35 -8.30
CA LEU A 122 -5.22 -4.38 -8.71
C LEU A 122 -3.82 -4.74 -8.21
N ASN A 123 -3.71 -5.30 -6.99
CA ASN A 123 -2.42 -5.75 -6.46
C ASN A 123 -1.83 -6.95 -7.22
N ASP A 124 -2.67 -7.69 -7.94
CA ASP A 124 -2.23 -8.82 -8.75
C ASP A 124 -1.89 -8.42 -10.19
N ALA A 125 -2.29 -7.22 -10.63
CA ALA A 125 -2.19 -6.80 -12.02
C ALA A 125 -0.79 -6.96 -12.64
N PRO A 126 0.35 -6.64 -11.95
CA PRO A 126 1.66 -6.90 -12.51
C PRO A 126 1.91 -8.38 -12.81
N LYS A 127 1.47 -9.29 -11.94
CA LYS A 127 1.61 -10.74 -12.17
C LYS A 127 0.65 -11.22 -13.25
N LEU A 128 -0.57 -10.66 -13.30
CA LEU A 128 -1.54 -10.96 -14.35
C LEU A 128 -1.05 -10.51 -15.72
N PHE A 129 -0.31 -9.40 -15.80
CA PHE A 129 0.35 -8.97 -17.03
C PHE A 129 1.27 -10.06 -17.58
N TYR A 130 2.10 -10.70 -16.73
CA TYR A 130 2.94 -11.80 -17.16
C TYR A 130 2.13 -13.02 -17.59
N VAL A 131 1.09 -13.38 -16.83
CA VAL A 131 0.22 -14.53 -17.17
C VAL A 131 -0.47 -14.32 -18.50
N THR A 132 -1.05 -13.14 -18.73
CA THR A 132 -1.76 -12.82 -19.98
C THR A 132 -0.82 -12.76 -21.16
N THR A 133 0.38 -12.19 -20.99
CA THR A 133 1.39 -12.14 -22.04
C THR A 133 1.86 -13.54 -22.42
N LEU A 134 2.18 -14.37 -21.43
CA LEU A 134 2.59 -15.75 -21.66
C LEU A 134 1.47 -16.56 -22.34
N PHE A 135 0.23 -16.44 -21.83
CA PHE A 135 -0.92 -17.11 -22.41
C PHE A 135 -1.13 -16.72 -23.88
N THR A 136 -1.18 -15.41 -24.17
CA THR A 136 -1.41 -14.91 -25.53
C THR A 136 -0.31 -15.34 -26.47
N LEU A 137 0.96 -15.29 -26.03
CA LEU A 137 2.10 -15.71 -26.83
C LEU A 137 2.02 -17.21 -27.17
N VAL A 138 1.86 -18.06 -26.16
CA VAL A 138 1.77 -19.52 -26.37
C VAL A 138 0.55 -19.86 -27.20
N TYR A 139 -0.60 -19.25 -26.91
CA TYR A 139 -1.82 -19.48 -27.64
C TYR A 139 -1.69 -19.13 -29.12
N THR A 140 -1.11 -17.96 -29.46
CA THR A 140 -0.92 -17.54 -30.85
C THR A 140 0.08 -18.40 -31.60
N VAL A 141 1.17 -18.84 -30.94
CA VAL A 141 2.13 -19.78 -31.54
C VAL A 141 1.46 -21.12 -31.86
N VAL A 142 0.72 -21.68 -30.92
CA VAL A 142 -0.01 -22.94 -31.14
C VAL A 142 -1.06 -22.82 -32.23
N GLN A 143 -1.79 -21.70 -32.29
CA GLN A 143 -2.78 -21.47 -33.36
C GLN A 143 -2.13 -21.31 -34.73
N ALA A 144 -0.99 -20.61 -34.80
CA ALA A 144 -0.25 -20.45 -36.06
C ALA A 144 0.24 -21.79 -36.62
N ASP A 145 0.74 -22.68 -35.75
CA ASP A 145 1.20 -24.01 -36.11
C ASP A 145 0.03 -24.92 -36.53
N LEU A 146 -1.08 -24.90 -35.78
CA LEU A 146 -2.25 -25.74 -36.09
C LEU A 146 -2.98 -25.34 -37.37
N GLN A 147 -2.95 -24.07 -37.75
CA GLN A 147 -3.66 -23.54 -38.92
C GLN A 147 -2.76 -23.32 -40.14
N ASP A 148 -1.48 -23.57 -39.99
CA ASP A 148 -0.44 -23.30 -40.99
C ASP A 148 -0.53 -21.86 -41.56
N THR A 149 -0.81 -20.89 -40.67
CA THR A 149 -1.06 -19.48 -41.00
C THR A 149 -0.23 -18.55 -40.16
N THR A 150 0.10 -17.38 -40.68
CA THR A 150 0.72 -16.30 -39.91
C THR A 150 -0.35 -15.46 -39.25
N ILE A 151 -0.31 -15.35 -37.91
CA ILE A 151 -1.24 -14.49 -37.17
C ILE A 151 -0.77 -13.05 -37.23
N ALA A 152 -1.64 -12.14 -37.65
CA ALA A 152 -1.34 -10.72 -37.75
C ALA A 152 -1.04 -10.13 -36.35
N THR A 153 -0.10 -9.18 -36.27
CA THR A 153 0.27 -8.51 -35.01
C THR A 153 -0.92 -7.85 -34.33
N GLU A 154 -1.84 -7.29 -35.11
CA GLU A 154 -3.08 -6.68 -34.62
C GLU A 154 -3.94 -7.68 -33.84
N THR A 155 -4.07 -8.91 -34.36
CA THR A 155 -4.77 -10.01 -33.69
C THR A 155 -4.17 -10.34 -32.33
N ILE A 156 -2.82 -10.39 -32.24
CA ILE A 156 -2.11 -10.67 -30.99
C ILE A 156 -2.40 -9.56 -29.97
N VAL A 157 -2.32 -8.29 -30.38
CA VAL A 157 -2.57 -7.15 -29.51
C VAL A 157 -4.03 -7.14 -29.01
N VAL A 158 -5.00 -7.36 -29.91
CA VAL A 158 -6.41 -7.40 -29.54
C VAL A 158 -6.70 -8.55 -28.56
N LEU A 159 -6.19 -9.75 -28.82
CA LEU A 159 -6.34 -10.89 -27.92
C LEU A 159 -5.70 -10.61 -26.54
N TRP A 160 -4.54 -9.98 -26.52
CA TRP A 160 -3.87 -9.62 -25.28
C TRP A 160 -4.67 -8.60 -24.47
N VAL A 161 -5.20 -7.54 -25.10
CA VAL A 161 -6.03 -6.52 -24.44
C VAL A 161 -7.34 -7.13 -23.91
N LEU A 162 -7.99 -7.97 -24.73
CA LEU A 162 -9.20 -8.69 -24.33
C LEU A 162 -8.92 -9.61 -23.13
N MET A 163 -7.82 -10.36 -23.17
CA MET A 163 -7.44 -11.28 -22.11
C MET A 163 -7.14 -10.53 -20.80
N MET A 164 -6.38 -9.44 -20.85
CA MET A 164 -6.07 -8.62 -19.67
C MET A 164 -7.33 -8.00 -19.07
N SER A 165 -8.20 -7.47 -19.90
CA SER A 165 -9.47 -6.87 -19.47
C SER A 165 -10.42 -7.91 -18.87
N SER A 166 -10.57 -9.05 -19.53
CA SER A 166 -11.45 -10.15 -19.10
C SER A 166 -11.00 -10.74 -17.77
N ILE A 167 -9.68 -11.01 -17.60
CA ILE A 167 -9.17 -11.61 -16.37
C ILE A 167 -9.29 -10.64 -15.19
N MET A 168 -9.03 -9.34 -15.40
CA MET A 168 -9.21 -8.31 -14.37
C MET A 168 -10.67 -8.23 -13.92
N ALA A 169 -11.61 -8.17 -14.87
CA ALA A 169 -13.04 -8.11 -14.60
C ALA A 169 -13.55 -9.40 -13.92
N ALA A 170 -13.17 -10.58 -14.44
CA ALA A 170 -13.59 -11.86 -13.89
C ALA A 170 -13.07 -12.09 -12.46
N ARG A 171 -11.81 -11.78 -12.19
CA ARG A 171 -11.24 -11.88 -10.83
C ARG A 171 -11.86 -10.87 -9.87
N TRP A 172 -12.15 -9.65 -10.33
CA TRP A 172 -12.88 -8.67 -9.52
C TRP A 172 -14.27 -9.18 -9.14
N ALA A 173 -15.02 -9.71 -10.12
CA ALA A 173 -16.33 -10.29 -9.89
C ALA A 173 -16.27 -11.51 -8.96
N ALA A 174 -15.31 -12.43 -9.18
CA ALA A 174 -15.10 -13.61 -8.35
C ALA A 174 -14.81 -13.24 -6.89
N ARG A 175 -13.94 -12.25 -6.64
CA ARG A 175 -13.66 -11.77 -5.27
C ARG A 175 -14.86 -11.09 -4.63
N ARG A 176 -15.65 -10.35 -5.41
CA ARG A 176 -16.89 -9.76 -4.92
C ARG A 176 -17.92 -10.84 -4.51
N MET A 177 -18.13 -11.84 -5.35
CA MET A 177 -19.01 -12.98 -5.05
C MET A 177 -18.49 -13.82 -3.88
N ALA A 178 -17.18 -14.10 -3.82
CA ALA A 178 -16.59 -14.85 -2.72
C ALA A 178 -16.79 -14.11 -1.39
N ARG A 179 -16.65 -12.78 -1.38
CA ARG A 179 -16.88 -11.96 -0.17
C ARG A 179 -18.33 -11.94 0.28
N SER A 180 -19.30 -11.87 -0.66
CA SER A 180 -20.72 -11.91 -0.28
C SER A 180 -21.18 -13.26 0.24
N ASN A 181 -20.50 -14.34 -0.15
CA ASN A 181 -20.85 -15.72 0.20
C ASN A 181 -20.02 -16.30 1.35
N THR A 182 -19.10 -15.52 1.91
CA THR A 182 -18.26 -15.96 3.03
C THR A 182 -18.36 -14.99 4.21
N PRO A 183 -18.41 -15.51 5.45
CA PRO A 183 -18.40 -14.64 6.63
C PRO A 183 -17.07 -13.84 6.72
N PRO A 184 -17.07 -12.70 7.44
CA PRO A 184 -15.86 -11.92 7.65
C PRO A 184 -14.78 -12.75 8.37
N GLU A 185 -13.52 -12.42 8.12
CA GLU A 185 -12.38 -13.06 8.80
C GLU A 185 -12.30 -12.58 10.24
N ARG A 186 -12.48 -13.48 11.19
CA ARG A 186 -12.44 -13.16 12.62
C ARG A 186 -10.98 -13.10 13.07
N CYS A 187 -10.54 -11.87 13.37
CA CYS A 187 -9.17 -11.57 13.75
C CYS A 187 -9.07 -11.36 15.25
N VAL A 188 -7.99 -11.84 15.85
CA VAL A 188 -7.62 -11.59 17.24
C VAL A 188 -6.31 -10.84 17.26
N LEU A 189 -6.21 -9.80 18.08
CA LEU A 189 -4.96 -9.10 18.33
C LEU A 189 -4.28 -9.69 19.57
N VAL A 190 -3.00 -10.01 19.42
CA VAL A 190 -2.12 -10.34 20.55
C VAL A 190 -1.13 -9.20 20.74
N GLY A 191 -1.24 -8.50 21.87
CA GLY A 191 -0.40 -7.34 22.14
C GLY A 191 -1.04 -6.32 23.06
N ASP A 192 -0.62 -5.06 22.95
CA ASP A 192 -1.10 -3.96 23.78
C ASP A 192 -2.45 -3.41 23.28
N ILE A 193 -3.26 -2.94 24.23
CA ILE A 193 -4.57 -2.31 23.99
C ILE A 193 -4.43 -1.03 23.15
N ALA A 194 -3.33 -0.30 23.28
CA ALA A 194 -3.06 0.88 22.47
C ALA A 194 -3.03 0.58 20.95
N HIS A 195 -2.47 -0.58 20.57
CA HIS A 195 -2.45 -1.03 19.18
C HIS A 195 -3.82 -1.55 18.70
N ALA A 196 -4.66 -2.01 19.62
CA ALA A 196 -5.98 -2.56 19.29
C ALA A 196 -6.89 -1.51 18.63
N GLU A 197 -6.90 -0.30 19.13
CA GLU A 197 -7.71 0.80 18.58
C GLU A 197 -7.21 1.22 17.20
N ARG A 198 -5.89 1.20 16.98
CA ARG A 198 -5.29 1.48 15.67
C ARG A 198 -5.68 0.40 14.65
N VAL A 199 -5.57 -0.88 15.03
CA VAL A 199 -5.95 -2.02 14.16
C VAL A 199 -7.45 -2.01 13.91
N ARG A 200 -8.29 -1.75 14.91
CA ARG A 200 -9.74 -1.63 14.75
C ARG A 200 -10.10 -0.56 13.74
N ARG A 201 -9.59 0.66 13.93
CA ARG A 201 -9.80 1.77 12.97
C ARG A 201 -9.33 1.42 11.56
N MET A 202 -8.19 0.74 11.43
CA MET A 202 -7.67 0.29 10.13
C MET A 202 -8.62 -0.72 9.45
N LEU A 203 -9.19 -1.66 10.19
CA LEU A 203 -10.15 -2.63 9.66
C LEU A 203 -11.50 -1.97 9.31
N GLU A 204 -11.99 -1.05 10.13
CA GLU A 204 -13.26 -0.33 9.94
C GLU A 204 -13.19 0.71 8.81
N SER A 205 -12.04 1.36 8.61
CA SER A 205 -11.85 2.38 7.56
C SER A 205 -11.88 1.80 6.15
N HIS A 206 -11.76 0.47 6.01
CA HIS A 206 -11.75 -0.21 4.72
C HIS A 206 -12.92 -1.19 4.60
N PRO A 207 -14.11 -0.74 4.19
CA PRO A 207 -15.31 -1.61 4.09
C PRO A 207 -15.15 -2.75 3.07
N THR A 208 -14.10 -2.71 2.25
CA THR A 208 -13.71 -3.80 1.35
C THR A 208 -12.94 -4.92 2.07
N LEU A 209 -12.49 -4.69 3.31
CA LEU A 209 -11.91 -5.73 4.16
C LEU A 209 -13.06 -6.55 4.75
N SER A 210 -13.16 -7.81 4.37
CA SER A 210 -14.07 -8.74 5.03
C SER A 210 -13.37 -9.34 6.25
N ALA A 211 -13.05 -8.51 7.25
CA ALA A 211 -12.36 -8.89 8.49
C ALA A 211 -12.87 -8.04 9.67
N GLU A 212 -12.97 -8.66 10.83
CA GLU A 212 -13.41 -8.04 12.07
C GLU A 212 -12.46 -8.36 13.24
N LEU A 213 -12.19 -7.41 14.12
CA LEU A 213 -11.43 -7.63 15.34
C LEU A 213 -12.37 -8.10 16.44
N VAL A 214 -12.25 -9.37 16.83
CA VAL A 214 -13.19 -10.03 17.77
C VAL A 214 -12.69 -9.96 19.21
N ALA A 215 -11.37 -10.01 19.40
CA ALA A 215 -10.77 -10.01 20.74
C ALA A 215 -9.36 -9.42 20.74
N VAL A 216 -8.95 -8.93 21.90
CA VAL A 216 -7.60 -8.47 22.20
C VAL A 216 -7.06 -9.31 23.36
N ILE A 217 -5.91 -9.93 23.17
CA ILE A 217 -5.28 -10.82 24.13
C ILE A 217 -3.92 -10.23 24.53
N PRO A 218 -3.69 -9.89 25.80
CA PRO A 218 -2.38 -9.45 26.24
C PRO A 218 -1.33 -10.55 26.07
N PHE A 219 -0.10 -10.18 25.71
CA PHE A 219 1.02 -11.13 25.52
C PHE A 219 1.23 -12.07 26.72
N GLY A 220 1.13 -11.54 27.94
CA GLY A 220 1.33 -12.33 29.16
C GLY A 220 0.38 -13.51 29.30
N ARG A 221 -0.81 -13.48 28.71
CA ARG A 221 -1.73 -14.63 28.68
C ARG A 221 -1.29 -15.73 27.71
N VAL A 222 -0.66 -15.37 26.61
CA VAL A 222 -0.23 -16.33 25.59
C VAL A 222 1.02 -17.07 26.04
N THR A 223 1.91 -16.37 26.73
CA THR A 223 3.19 -16.91 27.26
C THR A 223 3.07 -17.47 28.69
N ALA A 224 1.87 -17.47 29.27
CA ALA A 224 1.60 -18.04 30.57
C ALA A 224 1.97 -19.54 30.64
N ARG A 225 2.39 -20.00 31.79
CA ARG A 225 2.80 -21.39 32.05
C ARG A 225 1.88 -22.04 33.08
N GLY A 226 1.80 -23.37 33.06
CA GLY A 226 1.00 -24.12 34.02
C GLY A 226 -0.50 -24.13 33.68
N GLU A 227 -1.36 -23.98 34.69
CA GLU A 227 -2.83 -24.04 34.54
C GLU A 227 -3.38 -22.97 33.59
N ASP A 228 -2.80 -21.77 33.60
CA ASP A 228 -3.19 -20.69 32.71
C ASP A 228 -2.93 -21.00 31.21
N ALA A 229 -1.86 -21.75 30.91
CA ALA A 229 -1.57 -22.21 29.58
C ALA A 229 -2.60 -23.26 29.09
N HIS A 230 -3.05 -24.14 29.99
CA HIS A 230 -4.11 -25.10 29.70
C HIS A 230 -5.45 -24.40 29.43
N ALA A 231 -5.85 -23.49 30.31
CA ALA A 231 -7.07 -22.71 30.17
C ALA A 231 -7.08 -21.87 28.89
N PHE A 232 -5.94 -21.29 28.53
CA PHE A 232 -5.77 -20.56 27.26
C PHE A 232 -5.85 -21.51 26.07
N GLY A 233 -5.25 -22.69 26.15
CA GLY A 233 -5.34 -23.72 25.09
C GLY A 233 -6.78 -24.17 24.86
N GLU A 234 -7.56 -24.35 25.91
CA GLU A 234 -8.99 -24.70 25.86
C GLU A 234 -9.84 -23.55 25.29
N TYR A 235 -9.57 -22.31 25.68
CA TYR A 235 -10.18 -21.12 25.10
C TYR A 235 -9.95 -21.04 23.60
N LEU A 236 -8.71 -21.26 23.13
CA LEU A 236 -8.39 -21.25 21.71
C LEU A 236 -9.09 -22.37 20.94
N SER A 237 -9.24 -23.55 21.52
CA SER A 237 -9.89 -24.71 20.87
C SER A 237 -11.40 -24.53 20.70
N ARG A 238 -12.03 -23.76 21.60
CA ARG A 238 -13.47 -23.42 21.55
C ARG A 238 -13.76 -22.17 20.76
N SER A 239 -12.73 -21.40 20.42
CA SER A 239 -12.87 -20.10 19.76
C SER A 239 -12.78 -20.27 18.25
N ASP A 240 -13.69 -19.59 17.54
CA ASP A 240 -13.75 -19.60 16.07
C ASP A 240 -12.93 -18.42 15.50
N PHE A 241 -11.61 -18.45 15.72
CA PHE A 241 -10.69 -17.46 15.18
C PHE A 241 -10.07 -17.95 13.87
N HIS A 242 -9.99 -17.06 12.90
CA HIS A 242 -9.37 -17.37 11.60
C HIS A 242 -7.94 -16.87 11.53
N ARG A 243 -7.66 -15.72 12.16
CA ARG A 243 -6.34 -15.06 12.08
C ARG A 243 -5.98 -14.40 13.41
N VAL A 244 -4.70 -14.47 13.73
CA VAL A 244 -4.10 -13.72 14.84
C VAL A 244 -3.18 -12.64 14.26
N ILE A 245 -3.35 -11.42 14.77
CA ILE A 245 -2.46 -10.29 14.48
C ILE A 245 -1.59 -10.10 15.71
N VAL A 246 -0.29 -10.35 15.59
CA VAL A 246 0.68 -10.19 16.67
C VAL A 246 1.32 -8.83 16.51
N THR A 247 1.19 -7.96 17.52
CA THR A 247 1.89 -6.67 17.54
C THR A 247 3.18 -6.80 18.33
N HIS A 248 4.22 -6.08 17.89
CA HIS A 248 5.46 -6.03 18.65
C HIS A 248 5.23 -5.19 19.91
N THR A 249 5.61 -5.74 21.05
CA THR A 249 5.76 -5.04 22.33
C THR A 249 7.21 -5.25 22.78
N ASP A 250 7.63 -4.60 23.87
CA ASP A 250 8.94 -4.82 24.53
C ASP A 250 9.17 -6.28 24.98
N ALA A 251 8.31 -7.20 24.54
CA ALA A 251 8.43 -8.63 24.76
C ALA A 251 9.69 -9.19 24.09
N ASN A 252 10.36 -10.11 24.75
CA ASN A 252 11.51 -10.84 24.21
C ASN A 252 11.17 -11.50 22.87
N ALA A 253 12.09 -11.49 21.92
CA ALA A 253 11.93 -12.17 20.63
C ALA A 253 11.53 -13.66 20.79
N GLY A 254 11.91 -14.29 21.89
CA GLY A 254 11.51 -15.65 22.24
C GLY A 254 10.01 -15.81 22.47
N ASP A 255 9.40 -14.88 23.17
CA ASP A 255 7.95 -14.92 23.46
C ASP A 255 7.12 -14.72 22.20
N MET A 256 7.59 -13.91 21.28
CA MET A 256 6.96 -13.72 19.96
C MET A 256 7.02 -14.98 19.11
N ILE A 257 8.19 -15.65 19.08
CA ILE A 257 8.36 -16.93 18.34
C ILE A 257 7.46 -18.01 18.94
N ASP A 258 7.40 -18.12 20.27
CA ASP A 258 6.54 -19.08 20.94
C ASP A 258 5.05 -18.79 20.71
N THR A 259 4.66 -17.52 20.68
CA THR A 259 3.31 -17.09 20.31
C THR A 259 2.97 -17.54 18.88
N ILE A 260 3.83 -17.27 17.91
CA ILE A 260 3.64 -17.69 16.53
C ILE A 260 3.51 -19.22 16.44
N ARG A 261 4.36 -19.98 17.14
CA ARG A 261 4.32 -21.44 17.18
C ARG A 261 3.00 -21.98 17.74
N ILE A 262 2.51 -21.39 18.83
CA ILE A 262 1.25 -21.78 19.48
C ILE A 262 0.07 -21.66 18.53
N PHE A 263 -0.04 -20.56 17.81
CA PHE A 263 -1.15 -20.34 16.88
C PHE A 263 -1.01 -21.15 15.59
N LYS A 264 0.19 -21.26 15.01
CA LYS A 264 0.45 -22.09 13.84
C LYS A 264 0.21 -23.58 14.11
N SER A 265 0.61 -24.07 15.27
CA SER A 265 0.33 -25.47 15.67
C SER A 265 -1.16 -25.79 15.80
N ARG A 266 -2.04 -24.79 15.83
CA ARG A 266 -3.50 -24.93 15.84
C ARG A 266 -4.16 -24.59 14.50
N GLY A 267 -3.37 -24.39 13.45
CA GLY A 267 -3.86 -24.07 12.11
C GLY A 267 -4.47 -22.65 12.01
N ILE A 268 -4.15 -21.76 12.94
CA ILE A 268 -4.59 -20.35 12.91
C ILE A 268 -3.59 -19.54 12.12
N LYS A 269 -4.06 -18.73 11.17
CA LYS A 269 -3.21 -17.82 10.40
C LYS A 269 -2.59 -16.77 11.29
N VAL A 270 -1.30 -16.50 11.12
CA VAL A 270 -0.58 -15.49 11.89
C VAL A 270 -0.12 -14.38 10.97
N SER A 271 -0.47 -13.15 11.33
CA SER A 271 0.07 -11.91 10.74
C SER A 271 0.81 -11.16 11.83
N VAL A 272 1.98 -10.67 11.53
CA VAL A 272 2.78 -9.87 12.47
C VAL A 272 2.69 -8.41 12.04
N LEU A 273 2.41 -7.53 13.00
CA LEU A 273 2.48 -6.07 12.81
C LEU A 273 3.75 -5.58 13.51
N PRO A 274 4.89 -5.51 12.84
CA PRO A 274 6.14 -5.10 13.47
C PRO A 274 6.20 -3.57 13.52
N THR A 275 6.61 -3.02 14.66
CA THR A 275 6.84 -1.57 14.82
C THR A 275 7.95 -1.04 13.92
N LEU A 276 8.92 -1.88 13.57
CA LEU A 276 9.96 -1.55 12.59
C LEU A 276 9.38 -1.19 11.21
N PHE A 277 8.24 -1.76 10.82
CA PHE A 277 7.63 -1.47 9.51
C PHE A 277 6.90 -0.13 9.46
N ASP A 278 6.61 0.51 10.58
CA ASP A 278 6.18 1.91 10.60
C ASP A 278 7.29 2.81 10.03
N VAL A 279 8.57 2.38 10.11
CA VAL A 279 9.75 3.08 9.59
C VAL A 279 10.25 2.49 8.27
N LEU A 280 10.16 1.18 8.07
CA LEU A 280 10.75 0.49 6.91
C LEU A 280 9.74 0.18 5.80
N GLY A 281 8.45 0.20 6.10
CA GLY A 281 7.41 -0.21 5.14
C GLY A 281 7.58 -1.66 4.67
N SER A 282 7.00 -1.99 3.51
CA SER A 282 7.18 -3.29 2.85
C SER A 282 8.42 -3.36 1.92
N ALA A 283 9.29 -2.34 1.94
CA ALA A 283 10.51 -2.26 1.13
C ALA A 283 11.66 -3.07 1.74
N VAL A 284 11.36 -4.27 2.20
CA VAL A 284 12.34 -5.21 2.77
C VAL A 284 12.40 -6.45 1.91
N GLU A 285 13.61 -6.92 1.68
CA GLU A 285 13.89 -8.20 1.01
C GLU A 285 14.59 -9.13 1.98
N PHE A 286 14.19 -10.39 1.98
CA PHE A 286 14.83 -11.41 2.80
C PHE A 286 15.92 -12.06 1.97
N ASP A 287 17.12 -12.08 2.52
CA ASP A 287 18.29 -12.77 1.96
C ASP A 287 18.69 -13.90 2.91
N ASP A 288 18.98 -15.09 2.38
CA ASP A 288 19.38 -16.25 3.17
C ASP A 288 20.85 -16.57 2.92
N ILE A 289 21.67 -16.38 3.93
CA ILE A 289 23.10 -16.66 3.88
C ILE A 289 23.42 -17.73 4.90
N GLY A 290 23.60 -18.96 4.42
CA GLY A 290 24.05 -20.07 5.27
C GLY A 290 23.11 -20.42 6.42
N GLY A 291 21.78 -20.24 6.24
CA GLY A 291 20.75 -20.49 7.25
C GLY A 291 20.48 -19.32 8.18
N ALA A 292 21.12 -18.17 7.94
CA ALA A 292 20.79 -16.90 8.60
C ALA A 292 20.00 -16.01 7.63
N THR A 293 18.77 -15.68 7.99
CA THR A 293 17.93 -14.77 7.19
C THR A 293 18.29 -13.32 7.52
N LEU A 294 18.80 -12.61 6.53
CA LEU A 294 19.09 -11.17 6.61
C LEU A 294 17.91 -10.37 6.06
N LEU A 295 17.62 -9.25 6.70
CA LEU A 295 16.62 -8.30 6.25
C LEU A 295 17.32 -7.18 5.47
N GLY A 296 17.28 -7.24 4.15
CA GLY A 296 17.74 -6.17 3.28
C GLY A 296 16.73 -5.00 3.29
N VAL A 297 17.17 -3.84 3.74
CA VAL A 297 16.35 -2.62 3.77
C VAL A 297 16.68 -1.78 2.55
N ARG A 298 15.69 -1.47 1.73
CA ARG A 298 15.88 -0.60 0.56
C ARG A 298 16.31 0.80 0.99
N ARG A 299 17.19 1.39 0.18
CA ARG A 299 17.57 2.79 0.36
C ARG A 299 16.32 3.67 0.20
N TYR A 300 16.17 4.61 1.12
CA TYR A 300 15.09 5.59 1.09
C TYR A 300 15.17 6.50 -0.16
N GLY A 301 14.02 6.77 -0.76
CA GLY A 301 13.89 7.65 -1.92
C GLY A 301 13.98 6.93 -3.27
N LEU A 302 13.70 7.67 -4.34
CA LEU A 302 13.69 7.16 -5.71
C LEU A 302 15.08 7.24 -6.35
N THR A 303 15.45 6.21 -7.10
CA THR A 303 16.63 6.25 -7.99
C THR A 303 16.43 7.28 -9.10
N ARG A 304 17.51 7.73 -9.74
CA ARG A 304 17.43 8.69 -10.84
C ARG A 304 16.55 8.18 -12.00
N SER A 305 16.65 6.89 -12.34
CA SER A 305 15.79 6.26 -13.34
C SER A 305 14.32 6.26 -12.94
N SER A 306 14.02 5.92 -11.69
CA SER A 306 12.65 5.97 -11.15
C SER A 306 12.07 7.38 -11.17
N GLN A 307 12.88 8.38 -10.83
CA GLN A 307 12.48 9.80 -10.92
C GLN A 307 12.18 10.23 -12.37
N ALA A 308 13.01 9.80 -13.32
CA ALA A 308 12.80 10.10 -14.74
C ALA A 308 11.53 9.41 -15.28
N MET A 309 11.30 8.13 -14.94
CA MET A 309 10.08 7.40 -15.31
C MET A 309 8.83 8.05 -14.73
N LYS A 310 8.87 8.38 -13.43
CA LYS A 310 7.77 9.09 -12.76
C LYS A 310 7.49 10.43 -13.43
N ARG A 311 8.52 11.21 -13.70
CA ARG A 311 8.41 12.51 -14.37
C ARG A 311 7.85 12.37 -15.79
N GLY A 312 8.28 11.37 -16.54
CA GLY A 312 7.74 11.07 -17.88
C GLY A 312 6.24 10.79 -17.84
N LEU A 313 5.80 9.94 -16.91
CA LEU A 313 4.39 9.66 -16.69
C LEU A 313 3.60 10.92 -16.30
N ASP A 314 4.11 11.70 -15.34
CA ASP A 314 3.49 12.95 -14.89
C ASP A 314 3.27 13.93 -16.06
N VAL A 315 4.28 14.16 -16.89
CA VAL A 315 4.21 15.09 -18.03
C VAL A 315 3.27 14.57 -19.11
N ALA A 316 3.35 13.28 -19.46
CA ALA A 316 2.52 12.67 -20.48
C ALA A 316 1.03 12.73 -20.11
N VAL A 317 0.69 12.31 -18.89
CA VAL A 317 -0.71 12.27 -18.43
C VAL A 317 -1.24 13.67 -18.18
N ALA A 318 -0.49 14.55 -17.50
CA ALA A 318 -0.93 15.93 -17.25
C ALA A 318 -1.09 16.72 -18.56
N GLY A 319 -0.20 16.54 -19.51
CA GLY A 319 -0.30 17.17 -20.84
C GLY A 319 -1.54 16.71 -21.60
N ALA A 320 -1.76 15.40 -21.67
CA ALA A 320 -2.93 14.84 -22.33
C ALA A 320 -4.25 15.32 -21.68
N LEU A 321 -4.30 15.32 -20.33
CA LEU A 321 -5.48 15.79 -19.61
C LEU A 321 -5.73 17.30 -19.82
N LEU A 322 -4.71 18.14 -19.83
CA LEU A 322 -4.88 19.58 -20.09
C LEU A 322 -5.42 19.86 -21.48
N ILE A 323 -4.95 19.13 -22.49
CA ILE A 323 -5.46 19.25 -23.86
C ILE A 323 -6.92 18.78 -23.92
N ALA A 324 -7.22 17.61 -23.38
CA ALA A 324 -8.57 17.03 -23.44
C ALA A 324 -9.59 17.87 -22.65
N LEU A 325 -9.19 18.45 -21.51
CA LEU A 325 -10.06 19.23 -20.62
C LEU A 325 -10.06 20.73 -20.92
N ALA A 326 -9.33 21.22 -21.93
CA ALA A 326 -9.27 22.64 -22.26
C ALA A 326 -10.66 23.30 -22.49
N PRO A 327 -11.61 22.66 -23.21
CA PRO A 327 -12.97 23.21 -23.32
C PRO A 327 -13.70 23.34 -21.97
N LEU A 328 -13.54 22.33 -21.10
CA LEU A 328 -14.12 22.35 -19.78
C LEU A 328 -13.53 23.49 -18.91
N PHE A 329 -12.21 23.72 -19.00
CA PHE A 329 -11.55 24.84 -18.32
C PHE A 329 -12.13 26.20 -18.75
N ALA A 330 -12.39 26.39 -20.03
CA ALA A 330 -13.01 27.61 -20.56
C ALA A 330 -14.43 27.81 -19.98
N VAL A 331 -15.25 26.77 -20.00
CA VAL A 331 -16.60 26.83 -19.42
C VAL A 331 -16.56 27.16 -17.92
N ILE A 332 -15.73 26.48 -17.14
CA ILE A 332 -15.58 26.74 -15.71
C ILE A 332 -15.11 28.17 -15.45
N ALA A 333 -14.15 28.69 -16.25
CA ALA A 333 -13.65 30.05 -16.12
C ALA A 333 -14.76 31.10 -16.33
N VAL A 334 -15.61 30.90 -17.33
CA VAL A 334 -16.78 31.78 -17.58
C VAL A 334 -17.77 31.72 -16.42
N LEU A 335 -18.09 30.54 -15.91
CA LEU A 335 -19.01 30.35 -14.78
C LEU A 335 -18.49 31.05 -13.50
N ILE A 336 -17.19 30.93 -13.21
CA ILE A 336 -16.56 31.61 -12.05
C ILE A 336 -16.66 33.13 -12.21
N LYS A 337 -16.34 33.66 -13.39
CA LYS A 337 -16.42 35.11 -13.68
C LYS A 337 -17.82 35.66 -13.55
N ARG A 338 -18.84 34.85 -13.91
CA ARG A 338 -20.25 35.26 -13.76
C ARG A 338 -20.77 35.17 -12.31
N SER A 339 -20.15 34.28 -11.50
CA SER A 339 -20.63 34.06 -10.12
C SER A 339 -20.10 35.07 -9.09
N SER A 340 -18.91 35.62 -9.30
CA SER A 340 -18.28 36.58 -8.37
C SER A 340 -17.16 37.38 -9.04
N SER A 341 -16.94 38.62 -8.57
CA SER A 341 -15.84 39.49 -8.99
C SER A 341 -14.48 38.92 -8.61
N GLY A 342 -13.45 39.15 -9.43
CA GLY A 342 -12.06 38.75 -9.14
C GLY A 342 -11.46 37.69 -10.13
N PRO A 343 -10.28 37.17 -9.86
CA PRO A 343 -9.56 36.26 -10.78
C PRO A 343 -10.23 34.88 -10.84
N VAL A 344 -10.05 34.16 -11.96
CA VAL A 344 -10.54 32.77 -12.16
C VAL A 344 -9.77 31.79 -11.29
N PHE A 345 -8.48 31.99 -11.18
CA PHE A 345 -7.60 31.11 -10.44
C PHE A 345 -7.27 31.66 -9.06
N PHE A 346 -7.32 30.78 -8.09
CA PHE A 346 -6.81 30.98 -6.74
C PHE A 346 -5.38 30.43 -6.67
N ARG A 347 -4.50 31.14 -5.95
CA ARG A 347 -3.13 30.72 -5.72
C ARG A 347 -2.79 30.82 -4.25
N GLN A 348 -2.14 29.76 -3.72
CA GLN A 348 -1.71 29.70 -2.33
C GLN A 348 -0.31 29.11 -2.24
N THR A 349 0.52 29.66 -1.37
CA THR A 349 1.88 29.12 -1.13
C THR A 349 1.78 27.80 -0.39
N ARG A 350 2.53 26.82 -0.87
CA ARG A 350 2.65 25.48 -0.31
C ARG A 350 4.12 25.08 -0.21
N VAL A 351 4.41 24.11 0.67
CA VAL A 351 5.73 23.52 0.80
C VAL A 351 5.86 22.34 -0.16
N GLY A 352 6.91 22.38 -0.95
CA GLY A 352 7.24 21.41 -2.00
C GLY A 352 8.48 20.57 -1.66
N ARG A 353 9.01 19.90 -2.67
CA ARG A 353 10.19 19.05 -2.55
C ARG A 353 11.40 19.85 -2.06
N GLY A 354 12.16 19.28 -1.09
CA GLY A 354 13.34 19.91 -0.54
C GLY A 354 13.07 21.23 0.17
N ASP A 355 11.89 21.37 0.76
CA ASP A 355 11.44 22.57 1.49
C ASP A 355 11.27 23.81 0.59
N THR A 356 11.19 23.63 -0.73
CA THR A 356 10.95 24.73 -1.67
C THR A 356 9.51 25.22 -1.57
N ARG A 357 9.29 26.51 -1.66
CA ARG A 357 7.94 27.10 -1.68
C ARG A 357 7.47 27.28 -3.11
N PHE A 358 6.26 26.83 -3.41
CA PHE A 358 5.62 27.02 -4.72
C PHE A 358 4.18 27.49 -4.56
N ARG A 359 3.58 27.99 -5.63
CA ARG A 359 2.18 28.45 -5.63
C ARG A 359 1.28 27.43 -6.30
N ILE A 360 0.48 26.73 -5.49
CA ILE A 360 -0.57 25.85 -6.02
C ILE A 360 -1.62 26.65 -6.77
N VAL A 361 -2.10 26.14 -7.91
CA VAL A 361 -3.13 26.79 -8.73
C VAL A 361 -4.42 25.99 -8.65
N LYS A 362 -5.53 26.63 -8.27
CA LYS A 362 -6.87 26.04 -8.22
C LYS A 362 -7.88 26.98 -8.89
N PHE A 363 -9.04 26.46 -9.29
CA PHE A 363 -10.15 27.34 -9.59
C PHE A 363 -10.66 28.00 -8.32
N ARG A 364 -11.03 29.29 -8.40
CA ARG A 364 -11.57 30.02 -7.27
C ARG A 364 -12.96 29.49 -6.92
N THR A 365 -13.13 29.01 -5.70
CA THR A 365 -14.39 28.48 -5.15
C THR A 365 -14.97 29.34 -4.05
N MET A 366 -14.22 30.32 -3.54
CA MET A 366 -14.61 31.21 -2.48
C MET A 366 -14.71 32.67 -2.98
N ARG A 367 -15.39 33.49 -2.21
CA ARG A 367 -15.47 34.96 -2.44
C ARG A 367 -14.09 35.61 -2.23
N SER A 368 -13.90 36.81 -2.76
CA SER A 368 -12.63 37.54 -2.67
C SER A 368 -12.22 37.92 -1.24
N ASP A 369 -13.18 38.08 -0.34
CA ASP A 369 -13.04 38.44 1.09
C ASP A 369 -12.86 37.21 2.01
N ALA A 370 -12.71 36.01 1.45
CA ALA A 370 -12.73 34.76 2.19
C ALA A 370 -11.55 34.61 3.17
N GLU A 371 -10.38 35.17 2.87
CA GLU A 371 -9.21 35.06 3.75
C GLU A 371 -9.37 35.97 4.99
N GLU A 372 -9.92 37.16 4.81
CA GLU A 372 -10.22 38.11 5.91
C GLU A 372 -11.23 37.50 6.89
N ARG A 373 -12.22 36.77 6.37
CA ARG A 373 -13.24 36.09 7.17
C ARG A 373 -12.77 34.80 7.83
N LYS A 374 -11.59 34.33 7.51
CA LYS A 374 -11.04 33.08 8.10
C LYS A 374 -10.90 33.23 9.62
N LEU A 375 -10.44 34.39 10.09
CA LEU A 375 -10.25 34.65 11.52
C LEU A 375 -11.55 34.58 12.31
N GLU A 376 -12.66 35.07 11.72
CA GLU A 376 -13.99 35.05 12.34
C GLU A 376 -14.58 33.63 12.47
N LEU A 377 -14.03 32.65 11.70
CA LEU A 377 -14.55 31.30 11.61
C LEU A 377 -13.65 30.26 12.30
N LEU A 378 -12.60 30.68 13.03
CA LEU A 378 -11.68 29.78 13.72
C LEU A 378 -12.39 28.87 14.73
N ASP A 379 -13.40 29.43 15.44
CA ASP A 379 -14.18 28.67 16.44
C ASP A 379 -15.08 27.59 15.84
N ARG A 380 -15.32 27.63 14.52
CA ARG A 380 -16.10 26.63 13.78
C ARG A 380 -15.24 25.52 13.17
N ASN A 381 -13.93 25.49 13.46
CA ASN A 381 -13.05 24.48 12.90
C ASN A 381 -13.36 23.09 13.46
N GLU A 382 -13.61 22.13 12.57
CA GLU A 382 -14.02 20.76 12.92
C GLU A 382 -12.83 19.80 13.06
N THR A 383 -11.61 20.21 12.69
CA THR A 383 -10.45 19.30 12.61
C THR A 383 -9.24 19.88 13.33
N ARG A 384 -8.60 19.07 14.20
CA ARG A 384 -7.34 19.46 14.84
C ARG A 384 -6.20 19.46 13.81
N GLY A 385 -5.43 20.55 13.76
CA GLY A 385 -4.26 20.70 12.89
C GLY A 385 -4.55 21.12 11.44
N LEU A 386 -5.81 20.98 10.97
CA LEU A 386 -6.24 21.41 9.63
C LEU A 386 -7.47 22.32 9.77
N PHE A 387 -7.51 23.42 9.00
CA PHE A 387 -8.70 24.29 9.02
C PHE A 387 -9.77 23.74 8.06
N LYS A 388 -10.87 23.23 8.63
CA LYS A 388 -11.99 22.64 7.87
C LYS A 388 -13.33 22.95 8.52
N ILE A 389 -14.29 23.42 7.72
CA ILE A 389 -15.69 23.67 8.09
C ILE A 389 -16.57 22.99 7.03
N SER A 390 -17.52 22.17 7.44
CA SER A 390 -18.39 21.39 6.53
C SER A 390 -19.31 22.28 5.68
N ASP A 391 -19.92 23.31 6.26
CA ASP A 391 -20.73 24.30 5.52
C ASP A 391 -20.09 25.68 5.65
N ASP A 392 -19.02 25.90 4.89
CA ASP A 392 -18.25 27.14 4.91
C ASP A 392 -18.99 28.24 4.15
N PRO A 393 -19.43 29.32 4.83
CA PRO A 393 -20.23 30.40 4.22
C PRO A 393 -19.47 31.23 3.18
N ARG A 394 -18.15 31.08 3.10
CA ARG A 394 -17.29 31.76 2.13
C ARG A 394 -17.36 31.13 0.74
N ILE A 395 -17.91 29.93 0.62
CA ILE A 395 -17.96 29.17 -0.65
C ILE A 395 -19.12 29.70 -1.51
N THR A 396 -18.83 30.03 -2.77
CA THR A 396 -19.85 30.40 -3.77
C THR A 396 -20.68 29.17 -4.20
N SER A 397 -21.89 29.42 -4.80
CA SER A 397 -22.72 28.30 -5.32
C SER A 397 -22.00 27.46 -6.38
N ILE A 398 -21.29 28.11 -7.32
CA ILE A 398 -20.43 27.42 -8.30
C ILE A 398 -19.25 26.75 -7.61
N GLY A 399 -18.63 27.42 -6.63
CA GLY A 399 -17.54 26.85 -5.83
C GLY A 399 -17.94 25.57 -5.11
N ARG A 400 -19.16 25.47 -4.62
CA ARG A 400 -19.71 24.26 -3.99
C ARG A 400 -19.81 23.10 -4.98
N LEU A 401 -20.25 23.35 -6.21
CA LEU A 401 -20.29 22.36 -7.28
C LEU A 401 -18.87 21.88 -7.63
N LEU A 402 -17.94 22.81 -7.84
CA LEU A 402 -16.56 22.50 -8.20
C LEU A 402 -15.85 21.66 -7.12
N ARG A 403 -16.02 22.01 -5.84
CA ARG A 403 -15.46 21.25 -4.71
C ARG A 403 -16.05 19.86 -4.59
N ARG A 404 -17.39 19.73 -4.78
CA ARG A 404 -18.06 18.43 -4.71
C ARG A 404 -17.58 17.47 -5.81
N SER A 405 -17.20 18.00 -6.96
CA SER A 405 -16.68 17.23 -8.10
C SER A 405 -15.14 17.23 -8.18
N SER A 406 -14.45 17.87 -7.21
CA SER A 406 -12.99 18.06 -7.22
C SER A 406 -12.45 18.73 -8.51
N LEU A 407 -13.32 19.36 -9.28
CA LEU A 407 -12.93 20.08 -10.50
C LEU A 407 -12.12 21.34 -10.20
N ASP A 408 -12.25 21.88 -8.98
CA ASP A 408 -11.47 23.03 -8.53
C ASP A 408 -9.97 22.74 -8.47
N GLU A 409 -9.56 21.48 -8.37
CA GLU A 409 -8.16 21.07 -8.28
C GLU A 409 -7.50 20.82 -9.64
N LEU A 410 -8.28 20.72 -10.73
CA LEU A 410 -7.73 20.45 -12.08
C LEU A 410 -6.62 21.43 -12.53
N PRO A 411 -6.63 22.74 -12.19
CA PRO A 411 -5.54 23.64 -12.56
C PRO A 411 -4.18 23.29 -11.95
N GLN A 412 -4.12 22.41 -10.95
CA GLN A 412 -2.85 21.89 -10.43
C GLN A 412 -2.06 21.09 -11.51
N LEU A 413 -2.71 20.61 -12.56
CA LEU A 413 -2.03 20.02 -13.73
C LEU A 413 -0.98 20.97 -14.33
N PHE A 414 -1.15 22.31 -14.24
CA PHE A 414 -0.11 23.26 -14.61
C PHE A 414 1.10 23.19 -13.67
N ASN A 415 0.90 22.99 -12.37
CA ASN A 415 1.99 22.78 -11.42
C ASN A 415 2.73 21.47 -11.71
N VAL A 416 1.98 20.42 -12.14
CA VAL A 416 2.59 19.14 -12.53
C VAL A 416 3.48 19.34 -13.77
N LEU A 417 3.02 20.03 -14.81
CA LEU A 417 3.84 20.30 -16.00
C LEU A 417 5.09 21.14 -15.69
N ARG A 418 5.01 22.06 -14.71
CA ARG A 418 6.17 22.85 -14.28
C ARG A 418 7.15 22.05 -13.41
N GLY A 419 6.76 20.88 -12.90
CA GLY A 419 7.57 20.06 -11.99
C GLY A 419 7.49 20.48 -10.52
N GLU A 420 6.63 21.42 -10.19
CA GLU A 420 6.35 21.83 -8.82
C GLU A 420 5.52 20.79 -8.08
N MET A 421 4.73 20.01 -8.83
CA MET A 421 3.91 18.89 -8.36
C MET A 421 4.09 17.66 -9.25
N SER A 422 3.61 16.53 -8.76
CA SER A 422 3.42 15.25 -9.43
C SER A 422 1.92 14.91 -9.46
N LEU A 423 1.49 13.99 -10.31
CA LEU A 423 0.13 13.45 -10.23
C LEU A 423 -0.09 12.73 -8.91
N VAL A 424 0.86 11.89 -8.49
CA VAL A 424 0.81 11.12 -7.25
C VAL A 424 1.97 11.50 -6.35
N GLY A 425 1.70 11.78 -5.08
CA GLY A 425 2.75 12.14 -4.12
C GLY A 425 2.18 12.56 -2.76
N PRO A 426 3.08 12.97 -1.85
CA PRO A 426 2.70 13.57 -0.58
C PRO A 426 1.81 14.79 -0.76
N ARG A 427 0.86 15.02 0.15
CA ARG A 427 0.03 16.23 0.11
C ARG A 427 0.87 17.49 0.28
N PRO A 428 0.76 18.52 -0.58
CA PRO A 428 1.41 19.81 -0.35
C PRO A 428 0.74 20.53 0.83
N LEU A 429 1.44 20.68 1.95
CA LEU A 429 0.95 21.38 3.14
C LEU A 429 1.12 22.89 2.99
N VAL A 430 0.26 23.68 3.67
CA VAL A 430 0.52 25.10 3.91
C VAL A 430 1.66 25.23 4.90
N VAL A 431 2.30 26.40 4.93
CA VAL A 431 3.48 26.63 5.78
C VAL A 431 3.19 26.32 7.25
N ASP A 432 2.09 26.82 7.77
CA ASP A 432 1.68 26.65 9.18
C ASP A 432 1.41 25.16 9.55
N GLU A 433 0.91 24.36 8.59
CA GLU A 433 0.70 22.93 8.77
C GLU A 433 2.04 22.17 8.70
N ASP A 434 2.93 22.58 7.79
CA ASP A 434 4.24 21.93 7.60
C ASP A 434 5.17 22.18 8.78
N GLU A 435 5.08 23.30 9.45
CA GLU A 435 5.85 23.63 10.68
C GLU A 435 5.53 22.66 11.83
N GLN A 436 4.35 22.04 11.82
CA GLN A 436 3.96 21.03 12.82
C GLN A 436 4.59 19.65 12.52
N VAL A 437 5.15 19.46 11.32
CA VAL A 437 5.79 18.20 10.92
C VAL A 437 7.25 18.20 11.33
N ALA A 438 7.61 17.40 12.32
CA ALA A 438 8.96 17.33 12.88
C ALA A 438 9.64 15.96 12.65
N GLY A 439 10.94 15.91 12.88
CA GLY A 439 11.73 14.69 12.91
C GLY A 439 11.78 13.96 11.55
N TRP A 440 11.71 12.63 11.59
CA TRP A 440 11.81 11.78 10.40
C TRP A 440 10.63 11.96 9.42
N HIS A 441 9.52 12.47 9.87
CA HIS A 441 8.35 12.77 9.06
C HIS A 441 8.61 13.85 7.98
N ARG A 442 9.61 14.73 8.18
CA ARG A 442 10.02 15.72 7.16
C ARG A 442 10.59 15.08 5.89
N ARG A 443 10.97 13.81 5.93
CA ARG A 443 11.39 13.07 4.73
C ARG A 443 10.31 12.96 3.66
N ARG A 444 9.06 13.26 3.99
CA ARG A 444 7.99 13.43 2.97
C ARG A 444 8.36 14.46 1.90
N LEU A 445 9.22 15.42 2.24
CA LEU A 445 9.71 16.46 1.33
C LEU A 445 10.80 15.97 0.35
N ASP A 446 11.27 14.73 0.47
CA ASP A 446 12.23 14.15 -0.48
C ASP A 446 11.57 13.84 -1.85
N LEU A 447 10.23 13.75 -1.89
CA LEU A 447 9.45 13.62 -3.11
C LEU A 447 8.67 14.91 -3.47
N THR A 448 8.43 15.06 -4.77
CA THR A 448 7.56 16.11 -5.28
C THR A 448 6.12 15.86 -4.79
N PRO A 449 5.44 16.87 -4.23
CA PRO A 449 4.07 16.73 -3.73
C PRO A 449 3.09 16.37 -4.86
N GLY A 450 2.06 15.59 -4.52
CA GLY A 450 1.08 15.08 -5.47
C GLY A 450 -0.22 15.86 -5.52
N MET A 451 -0.92 15.76 -6.65
CA MET A 451 -2.35 16.13 -6.75
C MET A 451 -3.21 15.13 -5.98
N THR A 452 -2.86 13.84 -6.07
CA THR A 452 -3.44 12.75 -5.29
C THR A 452 -2.34 11.99 -4.55
N GLY A 453 -2.71 11.16 -3.58
CA GLY A 453 -1.77 10.36 -2.80
C GLY A 453 -2.45 9.28 -1.99
N ALA A 454 -1.66 8.44 -1.32
CA ALA A 454 -2.14 7.31 -0.54
C ALA A 454 -3.16 7.72 0.54
N TRP A 455 -2.96 8.85 1.20
CA TRP A 455 -3.84 9.35 2.25
C TRP A 455 -5.24 9.75 1.73
N GLN A 456 -5.36 10.24 0.49
CA GLN A 456 -6.64 10.65 -0.11
C GLN A 456 -7.57 9.48 -0.36
N ILE A 457 -7.01 8.30 -0.65
CA ILE A 457 -7.76 7.06 -0.86
C ILE A 457 -8.41 6.57 0.43
N LEU A 458 -7.79 6.86 1.58
CA LEU A 458 -8.24 6.42 2.91
C LEU A 458 -9.32 7.32 3.53
N GLY A 459 -9.56 8.50 2.95
CA GLY A 459 -10.61 9.43 3.35
C GLY A 459 -10.11 10.71 4.05
N ASN A 460 -10.91 11.77 3.94
CA ASN A 460 -10.55 13.13 4.33
C ASN A 460 -10.52 13.42 5.85
N ARG A 461 -10.60 12.42 6.72
CA ARG A 461 -10.67 12.57 8.18
C ARG A 461 -9.46 11.97 8.92
N VAL A 462 -8.35 11.79 8.22
CA VAL A 462 -7.12 11.25 8.81
C VAL A 462 -6.39 12.38 9.56
N PRO A 463 -5.99 12.20 10.82
CA PRO A 463 -5.14 13.15 11.53
C PRO A 463 -3.84 13.43 10.79
N LEU A 464 -3.22 14.60 11.03
CA LEU A 464 -1.99 15.02 10.35
C LEU A 464 -0.87 13.99 10.51
N GLU A 465 -0.69 13.43 11.70
CA GLU A 465 0.34 12.42 11.99
C GLU A 465 0.18 11.13 11.16
N ASP A 466 -1.06 10.62 11.08
CA ASP A 466 -1.36 9.42 10.30
C ASP A 466 -1.19 9.69 8.80
N MET A 467 -1.58 10.88 8.33
CA MET A 467 -1.39 11.30 6.94
C MET A 467 0.10 11.33 6.56
N VAL A 468 0.92 11.92 7.41
CA VAL A 468 2.38 12.03 7.18
C VAL A 468 3.04 10.65 7.21
N SER A 469 2.59 9.75 8.09
CA SER A 469 3.04 8.36 8.13
C SER A 469 2.70 7.61 6.84
N LEU A 470 1.49 7.83 6.29
CA LEU A 470 1.09 7.25 5.00
C LEU A 470 1.90 7.80 3.82
N ASP A 471 2.18 9.10 3.82
CA ASP A 471 3.06 9.72 2.83
C ASP A 471 4.47 9.10 2.87
N TYR A 472 4.99 8.87 4.08
CA TYR A 472 6.28 8.21 4.26
C TYR A 472 6.28 6.78 3.73
N LEU A 473 5.28 5.96 4.08
CA LEU A 473 5.14 4.59 3.59
C LEU A 473 5.03 4.53 2.06
N TYR A 474 4.32 5.49 1.45
CA TYR A 474 4.26 5.59 0.00
C TYR A 474 5.66 5.82 -0.61
N ILE A 475 6.48 6.71 -0.02
CA ILE A 475 7.82 7.01 -0.54
C ILE A 475 8.74 5.78 -0.46
N VAL A 476 8.72 5.08 0.68
CA VAL A 476 9.55 3.89 0.91
C VAL A 476 9.17 2.76 -0.04
N ASN A 477 7.87 2.58 -0.28
CA ASN A 477 7.34 1.49 -1.10
C ASN A 477 7.06 1.89 -2.55
N TRP A 478 7.55 3.05 -2.98
CA TRP A 478 7.24 3.57 -4.29
C TRP A 478 7.57 2.58 -5.43
N SER A 479 6.63 2.42 -6.32
CA SER A 479 6.79 1.76 -7.62
C SER A 479 5.93 2.50 -8.64
N LEU A 480 6.28 2.40 -9.93
CA LEU A 480 5.44 2.97 -10.98
C LEU A 480 4.02 2.41 -10.95
N TRP A 481 3.90 1.12 -10.58
CA TRP A 481 2.60 0.48 -10.42
C TRP A 481 1.79 1.07 -9.26
N SER A 482 2.44 1.42 -8.15
CA SER A 482 1.74 2.07 -7.03
C SER A 482 1.15 3.43 -7.43
N ASP A 483 1.82 4.20 -8.30
CA ASP A 483 1.26 5.44 -8.85
C ASP A 483 0.02 5.17 -9.71
N VAL A 484 0.11 4.20 -10.62
CA VAL A 484 -1.04 3.79 -11.46
C VAL A 484 -2.20 3.31 -10.60
N GLU A 485 -1.94 2.49 -9.59
CA GLU A 485 -2.95 1.99 -8.66
C GLU A 485 -3.63 3.12 -7.89
N ILE A 486 -2.86 4.10 -7.38
CA ILE A 486 -3.40 5.28 -6.69
C ILE A 486 -4.27 6.11 -7.63
N LEU A 487 -3.83 6.35 -8.88
CA LEU A 487 -4.62 7.07 -9.89
C LEU A 487 -5.94 6.35 -10.18
N LEU A 488 -5.90 5.03 -10.42
CA LEU A 488 -7.11 4.24 -10.68
C LEU A 488 -8.07 4.23 -9.48
N ARG A 489 -7.55 4.17 -8.26
CA ARG A 489 -8.36 4.25 -7.04
C ARG A 489 -8.91 5.64 -6.77
N THR A 490 -8.27 6.70 -7.27
CA THR A 490 -8.76 8.08 -7.14
C THR A 490 -9.98 8.35 -8.02
N LEU A 491 -10.09 7.72 -9.20
CA LEU A 491 -11.22 7.92 -10.13
C LEU A 491 -12.61 7.71 -9.49
N PRO A 492 -12.89 6.62 -8.75
CA PRO A 492 -14.17 6.44 -8.07
C PRO A 492 -14.45 7.48 -6.98
N HIS A 493 -13.40 8.04 -6.34
CA HIS A 493 -13.56 9.10 -5.33
C HIS A 493 -13.94 10.44 -5.97
N VAL A 494 -13.41 10.72 -7.17
CA VAL A 494 -13.74 11.92 -7.93
C VAL A 494 -15.13 11.79 -8.58
N LEU A 495 -15.46 10.62 -9.15
CA LEU A 495 -16.74 10.37 -9.83
C LEU A 495 -17.86 9.98 -8.86
N GLY A 496 -17.55 9.33 -7.75
CA GLY A 496 -18.51 8.91 -6.73
C GLY A 496 -18.74 10.02 -5.69
N ARG A 497 -19.99 10.40 -5.45
CA ARG A 497 -20.48 11.42 -4.51
C ARG A 497 -20.03 11.26 -3.03
N ARG A 498 -18.83 10.73 -2.76
CA ARG A 498 -18.34 10.38 -1.41
C ARG A 498 -17.58 11.50 -0.66
N ASN A 499 -17.53 12.71 -1.20
CA ASN A 499 -16.97 13.88 -0.48
C ASN A 499 -18.06 14.56 0.36
N ARG A 500 -18.62 13.83 1.33
CA ARG A 500 -19.38 14.41 2.43
C ARG A 500 -18.60 14.30 3.72
#